data_3b18f1cd19cb56b8fcc6d7292c7c0255
#
_entry.id   3b18f1cd19cb56b8fcc6d7292c7c0255
#
_cell.length_a   1.000
_cell.length_b   1.000
_cell.length_c   1.000
_cell.angle_alpha   90.00
_cell.angle_beta   90.00
_cell.angle_gamma   90.00
#
_symmetry.space_group_name_H-M   'P 1'
#
loop_
_entity.id
_entity.type
_entity.pdbx_description
1 polymer ?
#
loop_
_entity_poly.entity_id
_entity_poly.type
_entity_poly.pdbx_seq_one_letter_code
_entity_poly.pdbx_strand_id
1 'polypeptide(L)'
;EELSEAYEDVRYMNSFDEISEWKVATMENSKQFSALGFLIGKRMIKKDSDVPIGLISSSLGGSSIMQWIPTYSVNWDSQAKRMMAGASSKGGLYTQRLLPLKNLKASAVVWYQGEANTTFESGTVYEQALTSLINNWRKTFNDEDLPFVVIQLPTANFAKIYSTIRIGTGVRAGQWNVSQRMDNVKTVVSNDTGTTNNVHPNDKGPIADRAVAYIEDFINNTQSNVESPSFDYMERSGDKLILHFK
;
A
#
# COMPACT_ATOMS: atom_id res chain seq x y z
N GLU A 1 -16.44 -16.56 6.29
CA GLU A 1 -17.55 -16.58 5.29
C GLU A 1 -17.12 -15.99 3.93
N GLU A 2 -16.40 -14.88 3.86
CA GLU A 2 -16.03 -14.28 2.56
C GLU A 2 -15.04 -15.11 1.70
N LEU A 3 -14.32 -16.05 2.28
CA LEU A 3 -13.36 -16.92 1.57
C LEU A 3 -13.97 -18.25 1.09
N SER A 4 -15.27 -18.45 1.26
CA SER A 4 -15.93 -19.74 0.99
C SER A 4 -16.27 -19.98 -0.49
N GLU A 5 -16.14 -18.98 -1.35
CA GLU A 5 -16.49 -19.08 -2.77
C GLU A 5 -15.24 -19.17 -3.63
N ALA A 6 -15.27 -19.97 -4.68
CA ALA A 6 -14.27 -19.97 -5.74
C ALA A 6 -14.61 -18.89 -6.78
N TYR A 7 -13.58 -18.19 -7.26
CA TYR A 7 -13.70 -17.19 -8.32
C TYR A 7 -12.83 -17.63 -9.49
N GLU A 8 -13.42 -18.30 -10.46
CA GLU A 8 -12.69 -18.89 -11.59
C GLU A 8 -11.99 -17.85 -12.45
N ASP A 9 -12.52 -16.64 -12.53
CA ASP A 9 -11.95 -15.53 -13.29
C ASP A 9 -10.99 -14.66 -12.47
N VAL A 10 -10.71 -15.03 -11.23
CA VAL A 10 -9.65 -14.44 -10.42
C VAL A 10 -8.47 -15.40 -10.36
N ARG A 11 -7.33 -14.94 -10.83
CA ARG A 11 -6.06 -15.67 -10.75
C ARG A 11 -5.12 -14.92 -9.81
N TYR A 12 -4.31 -15.66 -9.06
CA TYR A 12 -3.26 -15.06 -8.26
C TYR A 12 -1.93 -15.78 -8.41
N MET A 13 -0.86 -15.06 -8.13
CA MET A 13 0.51 -15.56 -8.16
C MET A 13 1.30 -14.91 -7.01
N ASN A 14 2.12 -15.70 -6.33
CA ASN A 14 3.13 -15.19 -5.40
C ASN A 14 4.46 -15.07 -6.14
N SER A 15 5.04 -13.89 -6.17
CA SER A 15 6.31 -13.64 -6.88
C SER A 15 7.56 -14.20 -6.15
N PHE A 16 7.38 -14.86 -5.03
CA PHE A 16 8.45 -15.40 -4.18
C PHE A 16 8.40 -16.93 -4.03
N ASP A 17 7.44 -17.60 -4.65
CA ASP A 17 7.42 -19.04 -4.74
C ASP A 17 8.56 -19.50 -5.68
N GLU A 18 9.18 -20.65 -5.40
CA GLU A 18 10.25 -21.21 -6.24
C GLU A 18 9.76 -21.39 -7.70
N ILE A 19 8.47 -21.72 -7.85
CA ILE A 19 7.78 -21.74 -9.13
C ILE A 19 6.60 -20.79 -9.02
N SER A 20 6.71 -19.61 -9.64
CA SER A 20 5.63 -18.62 -9.68
C SER A 20 4.58 -19.06 -10.69
N GLU A 21 3.51 -19.66 -10.22
CA GLU A 21 2.40 -20.13 -11.05
C GLU A 21 1.12 -19.33 -10.80
N TRP A 22 0.35 -19.12 -11.86
CA TRP A 22 -1.00 -18.58 -11.75
C TRP A 22 -1.97 -19.64 -11.25
N LYS A 23 -2.61 -19.38 -10.10
CA LYS A 23 -3.57 -20.27 -9.49
C LYS A 23 -4.95 -19.63 -9.49
N VAL A 24 -5.99 -20.44 -9.68
CA VAL A 24 -7.38 -19.99 -9.51
C VAL A 24 -7.63 -19.63 -8.05
N ALA A 25 -8.36 -18.56 -7.81
CA ALA A 25 -8.75 -18.13 -6.46
C ALA A 25 -9.83 -19.02 -5.88
N THR A 26 -9.46 -20.22 -5.47
CA THR A 26 -10.31 -21.13 -4.68
C THR A 26 -10.12 -20.89 -3.18
N MET A 27 -11.04 -21.36 -2.36
CA MET A 27 -10.91 -21.31 -0.90
C MET A 27 -9.60 -21.97 -0.41
N GLU A 28 -9.21 -23.09 -0.99
CA GLU A 28 -8.00 -23.81 -0.61
C GLU A 28 -6.74 -23.05 -1.02
N ASN A 29 -6.65 -22.65 -2.27
CA ASN A 29 -5.51 -21.93 -2.82
C ASN A 29 -5.32 -20.55 -2.15
N SER A 30 -6.39 -19.86 -1.82
CA SER A 30 -6.36 -18.49 -1.28
C SER A 30 -5.84 -18.40 0.16
N LYS A 31 -5.77 -19.51 0.89
CA LYS A 31 -5.25 -19.53 2.28
C LYS A 31 -3.81 -19.04 2.40
N GLN A 32 -3.02 -19.18 1.36
CA GLN A 32 -1.61 -18.77 1.30
C GLN A 32 -1.41 -17.43 0.59
N PHE A 33 -2.50 -16.77 0.19
CA PHE A 33 -2.45 -15.49 -0.52
C PHE A 33 -2.75 -14.31 0.40
N SER A 34 -2.48 -13.09 -0.08
CA SER A 34 -2.85 -11.86 0.61
C SER A 34 -4.35 -11.76 0.80
N ALA A 35 -4.83 -11.71 2.05
CA ALA A 35 -6.25 -11.53 2.34
C ALA A 35 -6.80 -10.22 1.73
N LEU A 36 -6.05 -9.12 1.79
CA LEU A 36 -6.45 -7.86 1.15
C LEU A 36 -6.48 -8.00 -0.37
N GLY A 37 -5.46 -8.60 -0.98
CA GLY A 37 -5.42 -8.84 -2.42
C GLY A 37 -6.61 -9.69 -2.88
N PHE A 38 -6.93 -10.77 -2.17
CA PHE A 38 -8.09 -11.61 -2.46
C PHE A 38 -9.41 -10.81 -2.39
N LEU A 39 -9.60 -10.01 -1.34
CA LEU A 39 -10.80 -9.19 -1.18
C LEU A 39 -10.94 -8.16 -2.29
N ILE A 40 -9.84 -7.55 -2.74
CA ILE A 40 -9.84 -6.63 -3.88
C ILE A 40 -10.29 -7.36 -5.15
N GLY A 41 -9.66 -8.50 -5.49
CA GLY A 41 -10.03 -9.26 -6.67
C GLY A 41 -11.50 -9.71 -6.66
N LYS A 42 -11.97 -10.21 -5.51
CA LYS A 42 -13.38 -10.58 -5.30
C LYS A 42 -14.35 -9.43 -5.55
N ARG A 43 -13.99 -8.22 -5.13
CA ARG A 43 -14.85 -7.06 -5.30
C ARG A 43 -14.85 -6.54 -6.72
N MET A 44 -13.71 -6.55 -7.37
CA MET A 44 -13.57 -6.15 -8.78
C MET A 44 -14.37 -7.08 -9.70
N ILE A 45 -14.18 -8.41 -9.58
CA ILE A 45 -14.92 -9.36 -10.42
C ILE A 45 -16.43 -9.33 -10.20
N LYS A 46 -16.91 -8.98 -9.01
CA LYS A 46 -18.33 -8.80 -8.73
C LYS A 46 -18.93 -7.57 -9.41
N LYS A 47 -18.14 -6.58 -9.74
CA LYS A 47 -18.59 -5.36 -10.43
C LYS A 47 -18.58 -5.52 -11.95
N ASP A 48 -17.58 -6.22 -12.47
CA ASP A 48 -17.48 -6.54 -13.88
C ASP A 48 -16.98 -7.98 -14.03
N SER A 49 -17.91 -8.90 -14.27
CA SER A 49 -17.63 -10.34 -14.40
C SER A 49 -16.98 -10.72 -15.72
N ASP A 50 -16.98 -9.81 -16.70
CA ASP A 50 -16.48 -10.09 -18.05
C ASP A 50 -14.96 -9.85 -18.17
N VAL A 51 -14.36 -9.19 -17.15
CA VAL A 51 -12.93 -8.88 -17.12
C VAL A 51 -12.20 -9.75 -16.09
N PRO A 52 -11.39 -10.72 -16.52
CA PRO A 52 -10.59 -11.54 -15.60
C PRO A 52 -9.60 -10.71 -14.79
N ILE A 53 -9.43 -11.04 -13.51
CA ILE A 53 -8.55 -10.32 -12.57
C ILE A 53 -7.31 -11.14 -12.26
N GLY A 54 -6.14 -10.60 -12.57
CA GLY A 54 -4.84 -11.15 -12.18
C GLY A 54 -4.28 -10.42 -10.94
N LEU A 55 -4.00 -11.17 -9.88
CA LEU A 55 -3.43 -10.65 -8.64
C LEU A 55 -2.01 -11.17 -8.44
N ILE A 56 -1.06 -10.27 -8.22
CA ILE A 56 0.33 -10.63 -7.93
C ILE A 56 0.67 -10.18 -6.53
N SER A 57 1.01 -11.12 -5.66
CA SER A 57 1.53 -10.81 -4.32
C SER A 57 3.06 -10.80 -4.35
N SER A 58 3.64 -9.62 -4.15
CA SER A 58 5.06 -9.42 -3.96
C SER A 58 5.26 -8.75 -2.60
N SER A 59 5.26 -9.54 -1.53
CA SER A 59 5.28 -9.03 -0.16
C SER A 59 6.19 -9.85 0.75
N LEU A 60 6.69 -9.23 1.83
CA LEU A 60 7.42 -9.88 2.91
C LEU A 60 7.08 -9.18 4.23
N GLY A 61 6.49 -9.92 5.16
CA GLY A 61 6.16 -9.42 6.49
C GLY A 61 7.38 -8.89 7.23
N GLY A 62 7.23 -7.75 7.93
CA GLY A 62 8.31 -7.11 8.69
C GLY A 62 9.38 -6.41 7.86
N SER A 63 9.25 -6.35 6.54
CA SER A 63 10.23 -5.67 5.69
C SER A 63 10.12 -4.15 5.78
N SER A 64 11.28 -3.47 5.73
CA SER A 64 11.37 -2.03 5.59
C SER A 64 11.18 -1.62 4.12
N ILE A 65 10.60 -0.44 3.88
CA ILE A 65 10.46 0.14 2.54
C ILE A 65 11.80 0.17 1.77
N MET A 66 12.91 0.36 2.49
CA MET A 66 14.26 0.43 1.91
C MET A 66 14.71 -0.84 1.19
N GLN A 67 14.11 -1.99 1.52
CA GLN A 67 14.40 -3.25 0.85
C GLN A 67 13.73 -3.35 -0.54
N TRP A 68 12.72 -2.51 -0.79
CA TRP A 68 11.92 -2.47 -2.01
C TRP A 68 12.35 -1.37 -3.01
N ILE A 69 13.38 -0.59 -2.67
CA ILE A 69 13.91 0.49 -3.50
C ILE A 69 15.29 0.07 -4.01
N PRO A 70 15.59 0.21 -5.33
CA PRO A 70 16.90 -0.11 -5.84
C PRO A 70 17.99 0.78 -5.20
N THR A 71 19.12 0.19 -4.85
CA THR A 71 20.19 0.86 -4.11
C THR A 71 20.80 2.06 -4.86
N TYR A 72 20.82 1.99 -6.20
CA TYR A 72 21.37 3.07 -7.04
C TYR A 72 20.50 4.33 -7.06
N SER A 73 19.24 4.23 -6.68
CA SER A 73 18.31 5.38 -6.72
C SER A 73 18.35 6.25 -5.46
N VAL A 74 19.09 5.83 -4.45
CA VAL A 74 19.14 6.54 -3.17
C VAL A 74 20.21 7.62 -3.20
N ASN A 75 19.86 8.71 -3.84
CA ASN A 75 20.66 9.93 -3.83
C ASN A 75 20.01 10.98 -2.89
N TRP A 76 19.59 10.50 -1.70
CA TRP A 76 18.87 11.31 -0.74
C TRP A 76 19.85 11.98 0.23
N ASP A 77 19.28 12.83 1.09
CA ASP A 77 20.05 13.50 2.11
C ASP A 77 20.81 12.52 3.03
N SER A 78 21.64 13.06 3.90
CA SER A 78 22.46 12.27 4.81
C SER A 78 21.64 11.41 5.78
N GLN A 79 20.38 11.76 6.04
CA GLN A 79 19.48 11.01 6.94
C GLN A 79 18.95 9.75 6.26
N ALA A 80 18.48 9.86 5.02
CA ALA A 80 18.04 8.71 4.23
C ALA A 80 19.19 7.73 3.97
N LYS A 81 20.40 8.24 3.72
CA LYS A 81 21.62 7.41 3.61
C LYS A 81 21.93 6.64 4.91
N ARG A 82 21.78 7.27 6.08
CA ARG A 82 21.96 6.59 7.38
C ARG A 82 20.91 5.51 7.60
N MET A 83 19.66 5.78 7.27
CA MET A 83 18.58 4.79 7.39
C MET A 83 18.81 3.59 6.48
N MET A 84 19.23 3.82 5.24
CA MET A 84 19.64 2.73 4.37
C MET A 84 20.88 1.99 4.89
N ALA A 85 21.80 2.69 5.54
CA ALA A 85 22.97 2.03 6.14
C ALA A 85 22.59 1.03 7.23
N GLY A 86 21.53 1.28 7.97
CA GLY A 86 21.01 0.36 9.00
C GLY A 86 20.07 -0.74 8.48
N ALA A 87 19.60 -0.67 7.24
CA ALA A 87 18.69 -1.68 6.68
C ALA A 87 19.47 -2.92 6.26
N SER A 88 19.07 -4.08 6.78
CA SER A 88 19.54 -5.36 6.26
C SER A 88 19.02 -5.55 4.82
N SER A 89 19.84 -6.07 3.92
CA SER A 89 19.51 -6.37 2.51
C SER A 89 18.90 -5.20 1.71
N LYS A 90 19.60 -4.06 1.65
CA LYS A 90 19.23 -2.88 0.85
C LYS A 90 18.87 -3.26 -0.58
N GLY A 91 17.66 -2.91 -1.04
CA GLY A 91 17.18 -3.22 -2.38
C GLY A 91 17.05 -4.71 -2.69
N GLY A 92 17.23 -5.59 -1.70
CA GLY A 92 17.21 -7.03 -1.90
C GLY A 92 15.86 -7.53 -2.38
N LEU A 93 14.77 -7.04 -1.78
CA LEU A 93 13.41 -7.43 -2.17
C LEU A 93 13.01 -6.82 -3.52
N TYR A 94 13.47 -5.61 -3.83
CA TYR A 94 13.34 -5.06 -5.18
C TYR A 94 13.95 -6.00 -6.21
N THR A 95 15.19 -6.43 -6.00
CA THR A 95 15.90 -7.28 -6.96
C THR A 95 15.31 -8.68 -7.05
N GLN A 96 14.93 -9.27 -5.91
CA GLN A 96 14.49 -10.67 -5.86
C GLN A 96 13.01 -10.85 -6.24
N ARG A 97 12.16 -9.88 -5.93
CA ARG A 97 10.70 -10.05 -6.00
C ARG A 97 10.01 -9.14 -7.00
N LEU A 98 10.54 -7.94 -7.23
CA LEU A 98 9.93 -6.98 -8.15
C LEU A 98 10.58 -7.01 -9.53
N LEU A 99 11.90 -6.94 -9.60
CA LEU A 99 12.63 -6.88 -10.86
C LEU A 99 12.29 -8.04 -11.83
N PRO A 100 12.04 -9.28 -11.36
CA PRO A 100 11.58 -10.36 -12.26
C PRO A 100 10.24 -10.08 -12.94
N LEU A 101 9.40 -9.21 -12.37
CA LEU A 101 8.09 -8.84 -12.89
C LEU A 101 8.12 -7.71 -13.93
N LYS A 102 9.28 -7.15 -14.24
CA LYS A 102 9.46 -5.96 -15.09
C LYS A 102 8.80 -6.01 -16.48
N ASN A 103 8.55 -7.20 -16.99
CA ASN A 103 7.92 -7.39 -18.31
C ASN A 103 6.40 -7.56 -18.22
N LEU A 104 5.83 -7.60 -17.03
CA LEU A 104 4.39 -7.65 -16.85
C LEU A 104 3.80 -6.24 -16.91
N LYS A 105 2.60 -6.11 -17.48
CA LYS A 105 1.81 -4.90 -17.40
C LYS A 105 0.88 -5.00 -16.18
N ALA A 106 0.96 -4.05 -15.28
CA ALA A 106 0.06 -3.94 -14.13
C ALA A 106 -0.92 -2.78 -14.36
N SER A 107 -2.18 -2.98 -14.03
CA SER A 107 -3.20 -1.92 -14.09
C SER A 107 -3.13 -0.98 -12.88
N ALA A 108 -2.68 -1.48 -11.74
CA ALA A 108 -2.41 -0.70 -10.53
C ALA A 108 -1.50 -1.45 -9.55
N VAL A 109 -0.85 -0.72 -8.67
CA VAL A 109 -0.10 -1.26 -7.53
C VAL A 109 -0.82 -0.89 -6.23
N VAL A 110 -1.05 -1.87 -5.37
CA VAL A 110 -1.54 -1.65 -4.00
C VAL A 110 -0.36 -1.78 -3.05
N TRP A 111 0.04 -0.68 -2.43
CA TRP A 111 1.14 -0.63 -1.47
C TRP A 111 0.63 -0.58 -0.04
N TYR A 112 0.82 -1.66 0.73
CA TYR A 112 0.46 -1.74 2.15
C TYR A 112 1.67 -2.15 2.97
N GLN A 113 2.38 -1.18 3.52
CA GLN A 113 3.59 -1.35 4.30
C GLN A 113 3.84 -0.07 5.12
N GLY A 114 4.62 -0.14 6.18
CA GLY A 114 5.05 1.02 6.96
C GLY A 114 5.38 0.69 8.41
N GLU A 115 4.92 -0.42 8.95
CA GLU A 115 5.05 -0.80 10.36
C GLU A 115 6.52 -0.90 10.77
N ALA A 116 7.37 -1.48 9.93
CA ALA A 116 8.81 -1.58 10.18
C ALA A 116 9.51 -0.20 10.17
N ASN A 117 8.87 0.81 9.58
CA ASN A 117 9.40 2.17 9.44
C ASN A 117 8.81 3.16 10.45
N THR A 118 8.15 2.70 11.52
CA THR A 118 7.55 3.57 12.54
C THR A 118 8.55 4.07 13.61
N THR A 119 9.85 3.81 13.47
CA THR A 119 10.87 4.51 14.29
C THR A 119 10.88 6.01 13.96
N PHE A 120 11.35 6.83 14.89
CA PHE A 120 11.38 8.28 14.67
C PHE A 120 12.15 8.66 13.39
N GLU A 121 13.35 8.11 13.24
CA GLU A 121 14.22 8.40 12.10
C GLU A 121 13.59 7.95 10.77
N SER A 122 13.00 6.75 10.76
CA SER A 122 12.36 6.22 9.56
C SER A 122 11.09 6.97 9.18
N GLY A 123 10.29 7.37 10.17
CA GLY A 123 9.05 8.09 9.93
C GLY A 123 9.25 9.44 9.25
N THR A 124 10.31 10.16 9.63
CA THR A 124 10.61 11.50 9.07
C THR A 124 10.99 11.51 7.59
N VAL A 125 11.47 10.38 7.05
CA VAL A 125 11.89 10.27 5.64
C VAL A 125 11.01 9.29 4.84
N TYR A 126 9.92 8.81 5.43
CA TYR A 126 9.06 7.81 4.76
C TYR A 126 8.44 8.36 3.47
N GLU A 127 8.04 9.63 3.44
CA GLU A 127 7.51 10.29 2.25
C GLU A 127 8.52 10.25 1.09
N GLN A 128 9.77 10.61 1.37
CA GLN A 128 10.84 10.57 0.36
C GLN A 128 11.11 9.14 -0.12
N ALA A 129 11.08 8.17 0.80
CA ALA A 129 11.24 6.76 0.50
C ALA A 129 10.13 6.25 -0.41
N LEU A 130 8.88 6.56 -0.10
CA LEU A 130 7.73 6.13 -0.88
C LEU A 130 7.70 6.80 -2.26
N THR A 131 8.02 8.09 -2.34
CA THR A 131 8.19 8.82 -3.61
C THR A 131 9.24 8.13 -4.50
N SER A 132 10.39 7.79 -3.92
CA SER A 132 11.44 7.10 -4.64
C SER A 132 11.02 5.70 -5.09
N LEU A 133 10.32 4.94 -4.22
CA LEU A 133 9.78 3.63 -4.56
C LEU A 133 8.87 3.72 -5.79
N ILE A 134 7.88 4.61 -5.76
CA ILE A 134 6.91 4.78 -6.84
C ILE A 134 7.61 5.12 -8.15
N ASN A 135 8.50 6.12 -8.15
CA ASN A 135 9.23 6.54 -9.34
C ASN A 135 10.11 5.41 -9.92
N ASN A 136 10.75 4.61 -9.06
CA ASN A 136 11.58 3.50 -9.54
C ASN A 136 10.76 2.32 -10.05
N TRP A 137 9.62 2.03 -9.43
CA TRP A 137 8.73 0.97 -9.89
C TRP A 137 8.09 1.33 -11.23
N ARG A 138 7.65 2.59 -11.41
CA ARG A 138 7.18 3.10 -12.71
C ARG A 138 8.23 2.91 -13.81
N LYS A 139 9.49 3.26 -13.54
CA LYS A 139 10.60 3.01 -14.47
C LYS A 139 10.81 1.52 -14.74
N THR A 140 10.71 0.67 -13.70
CA THR A 140 10.91 -0.78 -13.83
C THR A 140 9.85 -1.42 -14.72
N PHE A 141 8.60 -0.98 -14.61
CA PHE A 141 7.49 -1.45 -15.43
C PHE A 141 7.37 -0.73 -16.78
N ASN A 142 8.24 0.27 -17.03
CA ASN A 142 8.18 1.14 -18.22
C ASN A 142 6.79 1.77 -18.40
N ASP A 143 6.25 2.27 -17.31
CA ASP A 143 4.94 2.92 -17.23
C ASP A 143 5.03 4.09 -16.21
N GLU A 144 5.20 5.31 -16.72
CA GLU A 144 5.36 6.50 -15.89
C GLU A 144 4.07 6.90 -15.16
N ASP A 145 2.93 6.47 -15.68
CA ASP A 145 1.60 6.74 -15.15
C ASP A 145 1.02 5.60 -14.32
N LEU A 146 1.77 4.50 -14.11
CA LEU A 146 1.31 3.35 -13.34
C LEU A 146 0.67 3.80 -12.02
N PRO A 147 -0.63 3.50 -11.81
CA PRO A 147 -1.35 3.94 -10.62
C PRO A 147 -0.87 3.25 -9.34
N PHE A 148 -0.85 4.01 -8.25
CA PHE A 148 -0.56 3.50 -6.92
C PHE A 148 -1.70 3.79 -5.95
N VAL A 149 -2.20 2.76 -5.31
CA VAL A 149 -3.13 2.83 -4.18
C VAL A 149 -2.35 2.52 -2.91
N VAL A 150 -2.04 3.55 -2.14
CA VAL A 150 -1.29 3.45 -0.89
C VAL A 150 -2.26 3.21 0.25
N ILE A 151 -2.12 2.12 0.98
CA ILE A 151 -2.90 1.87 2.19
C ILE A 151 -2.19 2.53 3.37
N GLN A 152 -2.81 3.54 3.96
CA GLN A 152 -2.30 4.20 5.15
C GLN A 152 -2.29 3.21 6.33
N LEU A 153 -1.26 3.26 7.18
CA LEU A 153 -1.24 2.45 8.39
C LEU A 153 -2.46 2.74 9.27
N PRO A 154 -3.10 1.70 9.83
CA PRO A 154 -4.24 1.88 10.72
C PRO A 154 -3.82 2.53 12.04
N THR A 155 -4.78 2.97 12.82
CA THR A 155 -4.54 3.44 14.18
C THR A 155 -4.09 2.27 15.06
N ALA A 156 -2.91 2.38 15.66
CA ALA A 156 -2.37 1.39 16.59
C ALA A 156 -1.41 2.03 17.59
N ASN A 157 -1.23 1.41 18.75
CA ASN A 157 -0.18 1.80 19.68
C ASN A 157 1.14 1.09 19.34
N PHE A 158 1.84 1.60 18.35
CA PHE A 158 3.09 1.01 17.87
C PHE A 158 4.15 0.88 18.98
N ALA A 159 4.24 1.85 19.89
CA ALA A 159 5.20 1.81 21.00
C ALA A 159 4.92 0.64 21.95
N LYS A 160 3.64 0.38 22.26
CA LYS A 160 3.23 -0.74 23.11
C LYS A 160 3.46 -2.08 22.42
N ILE A 161 3.11 -2.18 21.14
CA ILE A 161 3.20 -3.44 20.38
C ILE A 161 4.65 -3.88 20.19
N TYR A 162 5.54 -2.95 19.87
CA TYR A 162 6.95 -3.26 19.59
C TYR A 162 7.88 -3.08 20.79
N SER A 163 7.36 -2.68 21.96
CA SER A 163 8.12 -2.40 23.18
C SER A 163 9.32 -1.46 22.98
N THR A 164 9.21 -0.54 22.02
CA THR A 164 10.23 0.45 21.66
C THR A 164 9.56 1.77 21.29
N ILE A 165 10.33 2.88 21.33
CA ILE A 165 9.79 4.18 20.89
C ILE A 165 9.52 4.12 19.40
N ARG A 166 8.23 4.07 19.04
CA ARG A 166 7.76 4.04 17.66
C ARG A 166 6.64 5.05 17.46
N ILE A 167 6.74 5.83 16.40
CA ILE A 167 5.81 6.91 16.08
C ILE A 167 5.24 6.66 14.68
N GLY A 168 4.06 6.06 14.61
CA GLY A 168 3.38 5.77 13.34
C GLY A 168 2.94 7.03 12.58
N THR A 169 2.85 8.18 13.25
CA THR A 169 2.37 9.44 12.65
C THR A 169 3.22 9.91 11.48
N GLY A 170 4.55 9.82 11.56
CA GLY A 170 5.43 10.21 10.46
C GLY A 170 5.24 9.37 9.21
N VAL A 171 5.11 8.04 9.37
CA VAL A 171 4.80 7.12 8.26
C VAL A 171 3.45 7.46 7.65
N ARG A 172 2.43 7.62 8.47
CA ARG A 172 1.06 7.94 8.01
C ARG A 172 0.98 9.28 7.30
N ALA A 173 1.69 10.30 7.83
CA ALA A 173 1.82 11.59 7.16
C ALA A 173 2.52 11.45 5.80
N GLY A 174 3.61 10.69 5.72
CA GLY A 174 4.29 10.42 4.47
C GLY A 174 3.42 9.70 3.44
N GLN A 175 2.64 8.71 3.88
CA GLN A 175 1.67 8.01 3.02
C GLN A 175 0.61 8.95 2.46
N TRP A 176 0.09 9.86 3.28
CA TRP A 176 -0.88 10.87 2.84
C TRP A 176 -0.24 11.90 1.89
N ASN A 177 0.89 12.48 2.29
CA ASN A 177 1.54 13.54 1.54
C ASN A 177 1.93 13.13 0.11
N VAL A 178 2.33 11.88 -0.09
CA VAL A 178 2.68 11.37 -1.42
C VAL A 178 1.49 11.46 -2.36
N SER A 179 0.28 11.10 -1.92
CA SER A 179 -0.93 11.19 -2.75
C SER A 179 -1.36 12.65 -3.04
N GLN A 180 -0.88 13.61 -2.24
CA GLN A 180 -1.16 15.04 -2.49
C GLN A 180 -0.15 15.69 -3.45
N ARG A 181 0.93 15.01 -3.79
CA ARG A 181 2.06 15.57 -4.55
C ARG A 181 2.43 14.80 -5.81
N MET A 182 1.90 13.59 -5.96
CA MET A 182 2.20 12.75 -7.12
C MET A 182 0.92 12.39 -7.87
N ASP A 183 0.94 12.56 -9.17
CA ASP A 183 -0.14 12.14 -10.04
C ASP A 183 -0.28 10.62 -10.03
N ASN A 184 -1.51 10.14 -10.22
CA ASN A 184 -1.87 8.72 -10.22
C ASN A 184 -1.46 7.99 -8.92
N VAL A 185 -1.52 8.69 -7.79
CA VAL A 185 -1.34 8.12 -6.44
C VAL A 185 -2.51 8.50 -5.56
N LYS A 186 -3.18 7.52 -4.98
CA LYS A 186 -4.27 7.72 -4.01
C LYS A 186 -3.96 7.02 -2.70
N THR A 187 -4.40 7.59 -1.57
CA THR A 187 -4.21 7.02 -0.24
C THR A 187 -5.53 6.57 0.36
N VAL A 188 -5.65 5.28 0.63
CA VAL A 188 -6.76 4.72 1.40
C VAL A 188 -6.52 4.99 2.88
N VAL A 189 -7.35 5.83 3.47
CA VAL A 189 -7.35 6.07 4.92
C VAL A 189 -7.95 4.85 5.63
N SER A 190 -7.26 4.31 6.63
CA SER A 190 -7.66 3.10 7.37
C SER A 190 -7.75 3.31 8.89
N ASN A 191 -7.95 4.54 9.35
CA ASN A 191 -7.98 4.90 10.78
C ASN A 191 -9.06 4.17 11.56
N ASP A 192 -10.18 3.93 10.95
CA ASP A 192 -11.37 3.27 11.49
C ASP A 192 -11.27 1.75 11.57
N THR A 193 -10.26 1.16 10.93
CA THR A 193 -10.06 -0.30 10.93
C THR A 193 -9.05 -0.78 11.97
N GLY A 194 -8.31 0.15 12.58
CA GLY A 194 -7.25 -0.15 13.54
C GLY A 194 -7.75 -0.51 14.94
N THR A 195 -6.87 -1.14 15.70
CA THR A 195 -7.06 -1.40 17.13
C THR A 195 -5.81 -1.02 17.91
N THR A 196 -5.95 -0.68 19.19
CA THR A 196 -4.83 -0.26 20.03
C THR A 196 -3.71 -1.31 20.14
N ASN A 197 -4.06 -2.59 20.06
CA ASN A 197 -3.15 -3.68 20.39
C ASN A 197 -2.73 -4.53 19.18
N ASN A 198 -3.18 -4.19 17.97
CA ASN A 198 -2.86 -4.94 16.77
C ASN A 198 -2.60 -3.99 15.59
N VAL A 199 -1.43 -4.12 14.96
CA VAL A 199 -1.07 -3.36 13.75
C VAL A 199 -1.74 -3.92 12.49
N HIS A 200 -2.31 -5.12 12.58
CA HIS A 200 -2.98 -5.78 11.47
C HIS A 200 -4.49 -5.79 11.74
N PRO A 201 -5.28 -4.95 11.08
CA PRO A 201 -6.73 -4.98 11.19
C PRO A 201 -7.29 -6.38 10.89
N ASN A 202 -8.17 -6.87 11.75
CA ASN A 202 -8.83 -8.17 11.52
C ASN A 202 -9.80 -8.10 10.33
N ASP A 203 -10.53 -7.00 10.24
CA ASP A 203 -11.41 -6.72 9.10
C ASP A 203 -10.67 -5.84 8.07
N LYS A 204 -10.44 -6.40 6.89
CA LYS A 204 -9.86 -5.73 5.73
C LYS A 204 -10.90 -5.34 4.69
N GLY A 205 -12.17 -5.64 4.94
CA GLY A 205 -13.28 -5.31 4.04
C GLY A 205 -13.34 -3.83 3.69
N PRO A 206 -13.43 -2.92 4.66
CA PRO A 206 -13.48 -1.48 4.38
C PRO A 206 -12.26 -0.95 3.61
N ILE A 207 -11.07 -1.53 3.89
CA ILE A 207 -9.84 -1.16 3.17
C ILE A 207 -9.94 -1.61 1.70
N ALA A 208 -10.42 -2.83 1.47
CA ALA A 208 -10.59 -3.37 0.12
C ALA A 208 -11.62 -2.58 -0.69
N ASP A 209 -12.75 -2.21 -0.07
CA ASP A 209 -13.79 -1.41 -0.72
C ASP A 209 -13.25 -0.05 -1.20
N ARG A 210 -12.49 0.65 -0.35
CA ARG A 210 -11.85 1.92 -0.68
C ARG A 210 -10.77 1.76 -1.75
N ALA A 211 -9.97 0.71 -1.66
CA ALA A 211 -8.91 0.43 -2.64
C ALA A 211 -9.50 0.15 -4.02
N VAL A 212 -10.55 -0.66 -4.10
CA VAL A 212 -11.25 -0.96 -5.36
C VAL A 212 -11.81 0.29 -5.99
N ALA A 213 -12.46 1.16 -5.20
CA ALA A 213 -13.00 2.41 -5.71
C ALA A 213 -11.92 3.27 -6.41
N TYR A 214 -10.73 3.40 -5.81
CA TYR A 214 -9.61 4.12 -6.43
C TYR A 214 -9.03 3.38 -7.65
N ILE A 215 -8.93 2.05 -7.62
CA ILE A 215 -8.46 1.27 -8.77
C ILE A 215 -9.41 1.48 -9.96
N GLU A 216 -10.71 1.43 -9.72
CA GLU A 216 -11.72 1.67 -10.77
C GLU A 216 -11.64 3.08 -11.34
N ASP A 217 -11.44 4.09 -10.49
CA ASP A 217 -11.23 5.45 -10.95
C ASP A 217 -10.05 5.57 -11.92
N PHE A 218 -8.94 4.91 -11.60
CA PHE A 218 -7.77 4.88 -12.46
C PHE A 218 -8.03 4.14 -13.78
N ILE A 219 -8.70 2.98 -13.73
CA ILE A 219 -8.96 2.16 -14.93
C ILE A 219 -9.97 2.85 -15.85
N ASN A 220 -11.03 3.43 -15.28
CA ASN A 220 -12.13 4.02 -16.04
C ASN A 220 -11.97 5.52 -16.30
N ASN A 221 -10.90 6.12 -15.76
CA ASN A 221 -10.67 7.57 -15.78
C ASN A 221 -11.91 8.36 -15.28
N THR A 222 -12.55 7.82 -14.23
CA THR A 222 -13.70 8.44 -13.57
C THR A 222 -13.20 9.21 -12.36
N GLN A 223 -13.64 10.45 -12.21
CA GLN A 223 -13.42 11.21 -10.98
C GLN A 223 -14.57 10.89 -10.02
N SER A 224 -14.49 9.72 -9.36
CA SER A 224 -15.50 9.39 -8.37
C SER A 224 -15.27 10.18 -7.08
N ASN A 225 -16.37 10.58 -6.41
CA ASN A 225 -16.34 11.28 -5.12
C ASN A 225 -15.97 10.34 -3.95
N VAL A 226 -14.97 9.46 -4.14
CA VAL A 226 -14.55 8.46 -3.14
C VAL A 226 -13.45 9.00 -2.21
N GLU A 227 -13.07 10.26 -2.37
CA GLU A 227 -12.01 10.85 -1.55
C GLU A 227 -12.42 10.92 -0.08
N SER A 228 -11.50 10.54 0.80
CA SER A 228 -11.69 10.74 2.23
C SER A 228 -11.73 12.25 2.51
N PRO A 229 -12.63 12.74 3.39
CA PRO A 229 -12.64 14.13 3.76
C PRO A 229 -11.26 14.60 4.20
N SER A 230 -10.75 15.64 3.57
CA SER A 230 -9.48 16.26 3.91
C SER A 230 -9.71 17.60 4.61
N PHE A 231 -8.94 17.87 5.67
CA PHE A 231 -9.00 19.16 6.35
C PHE A 231 -8.67 20.28 5.35
N ASP A 232 -9.50 21.30 5.31
CA ASP A 232 -9.31 22.47 4.46
C ASP A 232 -8.82 23.65 5.29
N TYR A 233 -9.67 24.20 6.15
CA TYR A 233 -9.30 25.28 7.05
C TYR A 233 -10.08 25.24 8.36
N MET A 234 -9.68 26.09 9.29
CA MET A 234 -10.31 26.25 10.58
C MET A 234 -10.63 27.72 10.82
N GLU A 235 -11.80 27.98 11.37
CA GLU A 235 -12.15 29.31 11.86
C GLU A 235 -12.60 29.28 13.32
N ARG A 236 -12.48 30.41 13.98
CA ARG A 236 -12.97 30.59 15.35
C ARG A 236 -14.29 31.36 15.34
N SER A 237 -15.29 30.82 16.00
CA SER A 237 -16.58 31.48 16.25
C SER A 237 -16.89 31.51 17.76
N GLY A 238 -16.59 32.60 18.42
CA GLY A 238 -16.70 32.73 19.87
C GLY A 238 -15.75 31.79 20.61
N ASP A 239 -16.29 30.82 21.36
CA ASP A 239 -15.61 29.80 22.12
C ASP A 239 -15.45 28.47 21.35
N LYS A 240 -15.91 28.41 20.10
CA LYS A 240 -15.86 27.22 19.24
C LYS A 240 -14.81 27.36 18.16
N LEU A 241 -14.21 26.21 17.80
CA LEU A 241 -13.41 26.04 16.60
C LEU A 241 -14.25 25.25 15.58
N ILE A 242 -14.43 25.80 14.40
CA ILE A 242 -15.17 25.18 13.29
C ILE A 242 -14.12 24.65 12.31
N LEU A 243 -14.12 23.33 12.10
CA LEU A 243 -13.24 22.67 11.13
C LEU A 243 -13.99 22.48 9.81
N HIS A 244 -13.41 22.93 8.73
CA HIS A 244 -13.93 22.75 7.37
C HIS A 244 -13.16 21.64 6.66
N PHE A 245 -13.90 20.81 5.94
CA PHE A 245 -13.36 19.68 5.17
C PHE A 245 -13.82 19.80 3.72
N LYS A 246 -13.00 19.37 2.80
CA LYS A 246 -13.28 19.20 1.37
C LYS A 246 -13.17 17.74 0.97
#